data_1ea4c264382c7e529491d100e8d47da2
#
_entry.id   1ea4c264382c7e529491d100e8d47da2
#
_cell.length_a   1.000
_cell.length_b   1.000
_cell.length_c   1.000
_cell.angle_alpha   90.00
_cell.angle_beta   90.00
_cell.angle_gamma   90.00
#
_symmetry.space_group_name_H-M   'P 1'
#
loop_
_entity.id
_entity.type
_entity.pdbx_description
1 polymer ?
#
loop_
_entity_poly.entity_id
_entity_poly.type
_entity_poly.pdbx_seq_one_letter_code
_entity_poly.pdbx_strand_id
1 'polypeptide(L)'
;MTKDNMALYMRVLELFRRTSWRMFSSSSSSGVRLRILPSSSCFFDESVQIKVSGLSPGEHVELQAKHKDDKGVVFKASATYQADGQGDVDLNHHPSRGGSYTGVEPMGLFWSMMPESPHKKLLKKDASGPVLVHIEAHRDGQILSQETNERRFMADGMKRVPVNEGRLRGTLFIPPGEGPFLEL
;
A
#
# COMPACT_ATOMS: atom_id res chain seq x y z
N MET A 1 37.38 41.12 -23.32
CA MET A 1 36.80 40.67 -22.05
C MET A 1 37.85 40.78 -20.98
N THR A 2 37.68 41.73 -20.09
CA THR A 2 38.67 42.08 -19.06
C THR A 2 38.58 41.07 -17.89
N LYS A 3 39.74 40.80 -17.27
CA LYS A 3 39.86 39.83 -16.15
C LYS A 3 38.90 40.11 -14.98
N ASP A 4 38.44 41.34 -14.84
CA ASP A 4 37.51 41.76 -13.77
C ASP A 4 36.07 41.22 -13.94
N ASN A 5 35.62 41.01 -15.18
CA ASN A 5 34.31 40.45 -15.45
C ASN A 5 34.20 38.93 -15.14
N MET A 6 35.32 38.22 -15.18
CA MET A 6 35.35 36.78 -14.88
C MET A 6 35.34 36.53 -13.36
N ALA A 7 35.97 37.43 -12.59
CA ALA A 7 35.97 37.36 -11.12
C ALA A 7 34.58 37.66 -10.54
N LEU A 8 33.79 38.54 -11.15
CA LEU A 8 32.41 38.84 -10.76
C LEU A 8 31.48 37.68 -11.08
N TYR A 9 31.70 37.03 -12.23
CA TYR A 9 30.88 35.85 -12.64
C TYR A 9 31.13 34.64 -11.73
N MET A 10 32.36 34.43 -11.30
CA MET A 10 32.72 33.35 -10.37
C MET A 10 32.18 33.59 -8.96
N ARG A 11 32.10 34.84 -8.50
CA ARG A 11 31.50 35.19 -7.20
C ARG A 11 29.99 35.03 -7.19
N VAL A 12 29.34 35.29 -8.30
CA VAL A 12 27.88 35.08 -8.42
C VAL A 12 27.54 33.58 -8.45
N LEU A 13 28.37 32.74 -9.08
CA LEU A 13 28.25 31.29 -9.08
C LEU A 13 28.49 30.65 -7.69
N GLU A 14 29.39 31.22 -6.89
CA GLU A 14 29.62 30.76 -5.52
C GLU A 14 28.44 31.12 -4.56
N LEU A 15 27.76 32.23 -4.79
CA LEU A 15 26.57 32.62 -4.03
C LEU A 15 25.40 31.69 -4.32
N PHE A 16 25.27 31.18 -5.55
CA PHE A 16 24.25 30.18 -5.91
C PHE A 16 24.58 28.76 -5.41
N ARG A 17 25.85 28.47 -5.10
CA ARG A 17 26.26 27.16 -4.55
C ARG A 17 26.06 27.06 -3.03
N ARG A 18 25.80 28.15 -2.33
CA ARG A 18 25.57 28.18 -0.88
C ARG A 18 24.09 28.23 -0.46
N THR A 19 23.18 28.41 -1.39
CA THR A 19 21.78 28.04 -1.15
C THR A 19 21.66 26.54 -1.33
N SER A 20 22.24 25.80 -0.39
CA SER A 20 21.78 24.46 -0.06
C SER A 20 20.27 24.54 0.08
N TRP A 21 19.53 24.07 -0.93
CA TRP A 21 18.18 23.64 -0.73
C TRP A 21 18.26 22.53 0.33
N ARG A 22 18.20 22.93 1.58
CA ARG A 22 17.61 22.07 2.57
C ARG A 22 16.19 21.85 2.05
N MET A 23 16.00 20.75 1.34
CA MET A 23 14.73 20.09 1.36
C MET A 23 14.45 19.89 2.85
N PHE A 24 13.67 20.81 3.41
CA PHE A 24 12.86 20.52 4.56
C PHE A 24 11.89 19.45 4.07
N SER A 25 12.33 18.19 4.11
CA SER A 25 11.48 17.11 4.43
C SER A 25 10.99 17.43 5.84
N SER A 26 10.00 18.31 5.95
CA SER A 26 9.14 18.32 7.10
C SER A 26 8.38 17.01 6.99
N SER A 27 8.95 15.94 7.54
CA SER A 27 8.14 14.92 8.14
C SER A 27 7.41 15.65 9.27
N SER A 28 6.30 16.31 8.93
CA SER A 28 5.29 16.58 9.93
C SER A 28 4.96 15.16 10.43
N SER A 29 5.48 14.82 11.61
CA SER A 29 4.96 13.72 12.37
C SER A 29 3.54 14.15 12.75
N SER A 30 2.61 14.02 11.79
CA SER A 30 1.21 14.06 12.11
C SER A 30 1.06 12.98 13.15
N GLY A 31 0.51 13.28 14.32
CA GLY A 31 0.24 12.29 15.38
C GLY A 31 -0.70 11.17 14.91
N VAL A 32 -1.08 11.21 13.61
CA VAL A 32 -1.95 10.26 12.94
C VAL A 32 -1.18 8.98 12.61
N ARG A 33 -1.75 7.85 12.99
CA ARG A 33 -1.20 6.52 12.78
C ARG A 33 -2.20 5.64 12.05
N LEU A 34 -1.78 5.06 10.94
CA LEU A 34 -2.47 3.98 10.24
C LEU A 34 -1.89 2.65 10.73
N ARG A 35 -2.76 1.67 11.00
CA ARG A 35 -2.34 0.31 11.43
C ARG A 35 -3.17 -0.74 10.70
N ILE A 36 -2.50 -1.84 10.37
CA ILE A 36 -3.13 -3.05 9.84
C ILE A 36 -2.95 -4.16 10.87
N LEU A 37 -4.06 -4.74 11.32
CA LEU A 37 -4.09 -5.74 12.39
C LEU A 37 -4.65 -7.07 11.90
N PRO A 38 -4.24 -8.21 12.47
CA PRO A 38 -3.25 -8.36 13.53
C PRO A 38 -1.80 -8.15 13.06
N SER A 39 -1.55 -8.24 11.75
CA SER A 39 -0.24 -8.07 11.13
C SER A 39 -0.35 -7.40 9.78
N SER A 40 0.69 -6.70 9.37
CA SER A 40 0.82 -6.16 8.00
C SER A 40 1.13 -7.25 6.97
N SER A 41 1.51 -8.45 7.38
CA SER A 41 1.69 -9.62 6.50
C SER A 41 0.67 -10.71 6.86
N CYS A 42 -0.05 -11.22 5.86
CA CYS A 42 -1.14 -12.20 6.01
C CYS A 42 -1.27 -13.08 4.76
N PHE A 43 -2.10 -14.12 4.81
CA PHE A 43 -2.49 -14.83 3.59
C PHE A 43 -3.42 -13.99 2.72
N PHE A 44 -3.47 -14.33 1.44
CA PHE A 44 -4.21 -13.53 0.44
C PHE A 44 -5.71 -13.44 0.74
N ASP A 45 -6.29 -14.47 1.30
CA ASP A 45 -7.71 -14.61 1.66
C ASP A 45 -8.05 -14.18 3.10
N GLU A 46 -7.03 -13.93 3.94
CA GLU A 46 -7.27 -13.49 5.32
C GLU A 46 -7.81 -12.06 5.39
N SER A 47 -8.77 -11.86 6.28
CA SER A 47 -9.27 -10.54 6.60
C SER A 47 -8.30 -9.80 7.52
N VAL A 48 -8.15 -8.50 7.30
CA VAL A 48 -7.37 -7.61 8.14
C VAL A 48 -8.24 -6.47 8.66
N GLN A 49 -7.90 -5.95 9.83
CA GLN A 49 -8.53 -4.77 10.38
C GLN A 49 -7.64 -3.56 10.12
N ILE A 50 -8.21 -2.53 9.51
CA ILE A 50 -7.54 -1.25 9.28
C ILE A 50 -8.04 -0.24 10.31
N LYS A 51 -7.10 0.41 11.00
CA LYS A 51 -7.38 1.46 11.98
C LYS A 51 -6.54 2.70 11.70
N VAL A 52 -7.16 3.85 11.85
CA VAL A 52 -6.48 5.16 11.87
C VAL A 52 -6.75 5.79 13.22
N SER A 53 -5.72 6.33 13.85
CA SER A 53 -5.82 6.99 15.15
C SER A 53 -5.06 8.31 15.15
N GLY A 54 -5.44 9.21 16.07
CA GLY A 54 -4.79 10.51 16.24
C GLY A 54 -5.33 11.60 15.31
N LEU A 55 -6.53 11.42 14.77
CA LEU A 55 -7.29 12.45 14.07
C LEU A 55 -7.97 13.38 15.08
N SER A 56 -8.47 14.53 14.63
CA SER A 56 -9.37 15.33 15.44
C SER A 56 -10.77 14.68 15.48
N PRO A 57 -11.50 14.80 16.60
CA PRO A 57 -12.88 14.31 16.66
C PRO A 57 -13.75 14.88 15.54
N GLY A 58 -14.44 13.99 14.84
CA GLY A 58 -15.30 14.36 13.70
C GLY A 58 -14.56 14.71 12.40
N GLU A 59 -13.25 14.63 12.38
CA GLU A 59 -12.44 14.93 11.21
C GLU A 59 -12.69 13.94 10.08
N HIS A 60 -12.66 14.43 8.83
CA HIS A 60 -12.75 13.59 7.66
C HIS A 60 -11.35 13.16 7.19
N VAL A 61 -11.20 11.89 6.88
CA VAL A 61 -9.98 11.28 6.33
C VAL A 61 -10.35 10.44 5.11
N GLU A 62 -9.57 10.57 4.05
CA GLU A 62 -9.65 9.68 2.90
C GLU A 62 -8.61 8.58 3.03
N LEU A 63 -9.05 7.33 2.94
CA LEU A 63 -8.17 6.17 2.83
C LEU A 63 -8.07 5.76 1.38
N GLN A 64 -6.84 5.57 0.90
CA GLN A 64 -6.56 5.09 -0.45
C GLN A 64 -5.78 3.79 -0.36
N ALA A 65 -6.20 2.78 -1.13
CA ALA A 65 -5.45 1.56 -1.35
C ALA A 65 -4.91 1.54 -2.78
N LYS A 66 -3.65 1.17 -2.94
CA LYS A 66 -2.95 1.10 -4.23
C LYS A 66 -2.20 -0.20 -4.35
N HIS A 67 -2.33 -0.86 -5.49
CA HIS A 67 -1.55 -2.03 -5.86
C HIS A 67 -1.06 -1.90 -7.30
N LYS A 68 0.20 -2.25 -7.55
CA LYS A 68 0.76 -2.32 -8.90
C LYS A 68 1.01 -3.77 -9.26
N ASP A 69 0.34 -4.26 -10.32
CA ASP A 69 0.47 -5.64 -10.76
C ASP A 69 1.81 -5.94 -11.47
N ASP A 70 2.04 -7.21 -11.79
CA ASP A 70 3.27 -7.68 -12.44
C ASP A 70 3.44 -7.17 -13.89
N LYS A 71 2.45 -6.50 -14.46
CA LYS A 71 2.52 -5.77 -15.74
C LYS A 71 2.68 -4.27 -15.58
N GLY A 72 2.68 -3.77 -14.35
CA GLY A 72 2.79 -2.36 -14.06
C GLY A 72 1.45 -1.62 -14.07
N VAL A 73 0.32 -2.31 -14.19
CA VAL A 73 -1.01 -1.71 -14.10
C VAL A 73 -1.30 -1.37 -12.64
N VAL A 74 -1.68 -0.12 -12.40
CA VAL A 74 -2.04 0.35 -11.06
C VAL A 74 -3.53 0.14 -10.83
N PHE A 75 -3.85 -0.49 -9.70
CA PHE A 75 -5.21 -0.67 -9.19
C PHE A 75 -5.37 0.22 -7.96
N LYS A 76 -6.52 0.90 -7.86
CA LYS A 76 -6.80 1.83 -6.77
C LYS A 76 -8.21 1.66 -6.25
N ALA A 77 -8.35 1.92 -4.95
CA ALA A 77 -9.63 2.15 -4.29
C ALA A 77 -9.47 3.33 -3.34
N SER A 78 -10.54 4.06 -3.09
CA SER A 78 -10.57 5.09 -2.06
C SER A 78 -11.89 5.06 -1.30
N ALA A 79 -11.86 5.51 -0.05
CA ALA A 79 -13.04 5.63 0.78
C ALA A 79 -12.85 6.74 1.81
N THR A 80 -13.91 7.52 2.02
CA THR A 80 -13.90 8.64 2.98
C THR A 80 -14.58 8.21 4.27
N TYR A 81 -13.93 8.48 5.39
CA TYR A 81 -14.41 8.20 6.73
C TYR A 81 -14.48 9.47 7.57
N GLN A 82 -15.24 9.39 8.65
CA GLN A 82 -15.27 10.42 9.69
C GLN A 82 -14.80 9.80 11.00
N ALA A 83 -13.82 10.44 11.63
CA ALA A 83 -13.32 10.05 12.94
C ALA A 83 -14.41 10.16 14.00
N ASP A 84 -14.36 9.28 14.96
CA ASP A 84 -15.25 9.30 16.14
C ASP A 84 -14.86 10.41 17.14
N GLY A 85 -15.51 10.39 18.32
CA GLY A 85 -15.24 11.35 19.40
C GLY A 85 -13.85 11.23 20.04
N GLN A 86 -13.12 10.15 19.74
CA GLN A 86 -11.75 9.92 20.23
C GLN A 86 -10.69 10.23 19.16
N GLY A 87 -11.12 10.53 17.93
CA GLY A 87 -10.23 10.78 16.80
C GLY A 87 -9.78 9.49 16.11
N ASP A 88 -10.56 8.43 16.22
CA ASP A 88 -10.25 7.14 15.64
C ASP A 88 -11.20 6.77 14.49
N VAL A 89 -10.70 6.01 13.53
CA VAL A 89 -11.46 5.34 12.47
C VAL A 89 -11.09 3.86 12.49
N ASP A 90 -12.10 3.00 12.60
CA ASP A 90 -11.99 1.54 12.54
C ASP A 90 -12.92 1.02 11.43
N LEU A 91 -12.36 0.46 10.36
CA LEU A 91 -13.14 0.01 9.20
C LEU A 91 -14.10 -1.13 9.52
N ASN A 92 -13.88 -1.84 10.63
CA ASN A 92 -14.81 -2.90 11.07
C ASN A 92 -16.12 -2.34 11.62
N HIS A 93 -16.13 -1.07 12.05
CA HIS A 93 -17.27 -0.47 12.74
C HIS A 93 -17.74 0.83 12.11
N HIS A 94 -16.84 1.61 11.50
CA HIS A 94 -17.17 2.90 10.93
C HIS A 94 -17.55 2.75 9.45
N PRO A 95 -18.70 3.33 9.03
CA PRO A 95 -19.12 3.28 7.64
C PRO A 95 -18.30 4.24 6.78
N SER A 96 -17.91 3.77 5.60
CA SER A 96 -17.49 4.66 4.53
C SER A 96 -18.64 5.57 4.11
N ARG A 97 -18.35 6.87 3.98
CA ARG A 97 -19.33 7.89 3.54
C ARG A 97 -19.33 8.11 2.03
N GLY A 98 -18.33 7.56 1.33
CA GLY A 98 -18.20 7.69 -0.13
C GLY A 98 -16.85 7.20 -0.63
N GLY A 99 -16.67 7.23 -1.95
CA GLY A 99 -15.51 6.71 -2.64
C GLY A 99 -15.86 5.48 -3.48
N SER A 100 -15.00 4.46 -3.47
CA SER A 100 -15.21 3.23 -4.24
C SER A 100 -16.34 2.35 -3.67
N TYR A 101 -16.75 2.58 -2.42
CA TYR A 101 -17.84 1.88 -1.73
C TYR A 101 -18.41 2.75 -0.61
N THR A 102 -19.54 2.34 -0.03
CA THR A 102 -20.21 2.98 1.10
C THR A 102 -20.64 1.93 2.13
N GLY A 103 -20.87 2.34 3.37
CA GLY A 103 -21.28 1.45 4.44
C GLY A 103 -20.10 0.83 5.20
N VAL A 104 -20.39 -0.13 6.08
CA VAL A 104 -19.38 -0.83 6.89
C VAL A 104 -18.86 -2.03 6.10
N GLU A 105 -17.70 -1.87 5.53
CA GLU A 105 -17.04 -2.88 4.70
C GLU A 105 -15.56 -2.99 5.07
N PRO A 106 -15.20 -3.88 6.03
CA PRO A 106 -13.83 -3.99 6.55
C PRO A 106 -12.76 -4.20 5.47
N MET A 107 -13.09 -5.00 4.45
CA MET A 107 -12.19 -5.29 3.33
C MET A 107 -12.51 -4.48 2.08
N GLY A 108 -13.34 -3.45 2.19
CA GLY A 108 -13.83 -2.64 1.07
C GLY A 108 -12.71 -2.05 0.21
N LEU A 109 -11.63 -1.54 0.83
CA LEU A 109 -10.47 -1.03 0.13
C LEU A 109 -9.75 -2.07 -0.74
N PHE A 110 -9.84 -3.36 -0.41
CA PHE A 110 -9.19 -4.41 -1.18
C PHE A 110 -10.05 -4.89 -2.36
N TRP A 111 -11.31 -5.23 -2.11
CA TRP A 111 -12.17 -5.80 -3.15
C TRP A 111 -12.73 -4.75 -4.13
N SER A 112 -12.74 -3.47 -3.76
CA SER A 112 -13.25 -2.39 -4.62
C SER A 112 -12.16 -1.77 -5.52
N MET A 113 -10.91 -2.27 -5.49
CA MET A 113 -9.86 -1.76 -6.34
C MET A 113 -10.17 -1.92 -7.81
N MET A 114 -10.08 -0.83 -8.56
CA MET A 114 -10.25 -0.79 -10.01
C MET A 114 -8.95 -0.37 -10.70
N PRO A 115 -8.67 -0.88 -11.91
CA PRO A 115 -7.50 -0.47 -12.67
C PRO A 115 -7.64 0.98 -13.15
N GLU A 116 -6.57 1.75 -13.07
CA GLU A 116 -6.54 3.11 -13.66
C GLU A 116 -6.75 3.09 -15.19
N SER A 117 -6.27 2.02 -15.84
CA SER A 117 -6.52 1.82 -17.28
C SER A 117 -7.75 0.93 -17.45
N PRO A 118 -8.80 1.37 -18.19
CA PRO A 118 -10.01 0.59 -18.37
C PRO A 118 -9.76 -0.83 -18.92
N HIS A 119 -10.59 -1.79 -18.51
CA HIS A 119 -10.61 -3.18 -18.99
C HIS A 119 -9.34 -4.00 -18.71
N LYS A 120 -8.44 -3.52 -17.86
CA LYS A 120 -7.29 -4.31 -17.43
C LYS A 120 -7.72 -5.27 -16.31
N LYS A 121 -7.22 -6.52 -16.42
CA LYS A 121 -7.39 -7.53 -15.37
C LYS A 121 -6.13 -7.58 -14.53
N LEU A 122 -6.31 -7.78 -13.23
CA LEU A 122 -5.20 -8.00 -12.30
C LEU A 122 -4.42 -9.24 -12.75
N LEU A 123 -3.12 -9.10 -12.89
CA LEU A 123 -2.23 -10.19 -13.26
C LEU A 123 -1.16 -10.42 -12.19
N LYS A 124 -1.14 -11.63 -11.66
CA LYS A 124 -0.05 -12.16 -10.84
C LYS A 124 0.60 -13.32 -11.58
N LYS A 125 1.83 -13.15 -12.07
CA LYS A 125 2.55 -14.15 -12.85
C LYS A 125 3.16 -15.22 -11.97
N ASP A 126 3.65 -14.83 -10.81
CA ASP A 126 4.30 -15.72 -9.89
C ASP A 126 3.69 -15.59 -8.48
N ALA A 127 3.04 -16.67 -8.05
CA ALA A 127 2.42 -16.76 -6.74
C ALA A 127 3.43 -16.97 -5.59
N SER A 128 4.72 -17.17 -5.89
CA SER A 128 5.77 -17.27 -4.86
C SER A 128 6.06 -15.93 -4.17
N GLY A 129 5.82 -14.82 -4.88
CA GLY A 129 5.96 -13.48 -4.31
C GLY A 129 4.64 -12.92 -3.79
N PRO A 130 4.65 -12.03 -2.80
CA PRO A 130 3.45 -11.43 -2.24
C PRO A 130 2.79 -10.43 -3.19
N VAL A 131 1.54 -10.10 -2.90
CA VAL A 131 0.86 -8.92 -3.41
C VAL A 131 1.02 -7.81 -2.37
N LEU A 132 1.61 -6.68 -2.77
CA LEU A 132 1.80 -5.53 -1.90
C LEU A 132 0.66 -4.53 -2.14
N VAL A 133 -0.10 -4.24 -1.10
CA VAL A 133 -1.14 -3.23 -1.11
C VAL A 133 -0.71 -2.08 -0.22
N HIS A 134 -0.47 -0.92 -0.81
CA HIS A 134 -0.13 0.31 -0.09
C HIS A 134 -1.41 1.01 0.33
N ILE A 135 -1.56 1.26 1.62
CA ILE A 135 -2.70 1.97 2.19
C ILE A 135 -2.20 3.29 2.74
N GLU A 136 -2.85 4.36 2.34
CA GLU A 136 -2.50 5.73 2.70
C GLU A 136 -3.72 6.43 3.33
N ALA A 137 -3.49 7.16 4.42
CA ALA A 137 -4.46 8.07 5.01
C ALA A 137 -4.16 9.50 4.56
N HIS A 138 -5.15 10.17 3.99
CA HIS A 138 -5.01 11.50 3.41
C HIS A 138 -5.94 12.52 4.08
N ARG A 139 -5.45 13.76 4.22
CA ARG A 139 -6.22 14.94 4.56
C ARG A 139 -5.91 16.03 3.54
N ASP A 140 -6.93 16.55 2.88
CA ASP A 140 -6.79 17.63 1.89
C ASP A 140 -5.70 17.34 0.84
N GLY A 141 -5.60 16.08 0.40
CA GLY A 141 -4.61 15.61 -0.57
C GLY A 141 -3.21 15.37 0.00
N GLN A 142 -2.97 15.59 1.29
CA GLN A 142 -1.69 15.32 1.94
C GLN A 142 -1.71 13.96 2.66
N ILE A 143 -0.64 13.19 2.50
CA ILE A 143 -0.47 11.91 3.20
C ILE A 143 -0.14 12.19 4.67
N LEU A 144 -1.00 11.71 5.58
CA LEU A 144 -0.81 11.78 7.02
C LEU A 144 -0.03 10.58 7.54
N SER A 145 -0.35 9.39 7.03
CA SER A 145 0.24 8.12 7.43
C SER A 145 0.07 7.10 6.31
N GLN A 146 0.97 6.14 6.22
CA GLN A 146 0.91 5.06 5.25
C GLN A 146 1.37 3.76 5.86
N GLU A 147 0.85 2.64 5.32
CA GLU A 147 1.21 1.28 5.71
C GLU A 147 1.13 0.37 4.49
N THR A 148 1.90 -0.71 4.48
CA THR A 148 1.86 -1.69 3.39
C THR A 148 1.36 -3.02 3.92
N ASN A 149 0.28 -3.54 3.32
CA ASN A 149 -0.18 -4.90 3.57
C ASN A 149 0.46 -5.85 2.56
N GLU A 150 1.16 -6.84 3.08
CA GLU A 150 1.78 -7.91 2.31
C GLU A 150 0.89 -9.14 2.33
N ARG A 151 0.33 -9.52 1.17
CA ARG A 151 -0.61 -10.64 1.03
C ARG A 151 0.05 -11.79 0.30
N ARG A 152 0.23 -12.91 0.99
CA ARG A 152 0.97 -14.09 0.51
C ARG A 152 0.01 -15.17 0.06
N PHE A 153 0.37 -15.88 -1.02
CA PHE A 153 -0.39 -17.04 -1.50
C PHE A 153 0.09 -18.36 -0.90
N MET A 154 1.29 -18.37 -0.35
CA MET A 154 1.92 -19.59 0.14
C MET A 154 2.50 -19.37 1.54
N ALA A 155 2.48 -20.42 2.35
CA ALA A 155 3.15 -20.46 3.63
C ALA A 155 4.68 -20.50 3.46
N ASP A 156 5.39 -20.06 4.50
CA ASP A 156 6.85 -20.15 4.51
C ASP A 156 7.30 -21.63 4.46
N GLY A 157 8.31 -21.89 3.63
CA GLY A 157 8.85 -23.25 3.44
C GLY A 157 8.06 -24.14 2.47
N MET A 158 6.93 -23.65 1.92
CA MET A 158 6.20 -24.38 0.87
C MET A 158 7.04 -24.45 -0.41
N LYS A 159 7.13 -25.65 -1.01
CA LYS A 159 7.85 -25.89 -2.26
C LYS A 159 6.88 -25.93 -3.43
N ARG A 160 7.25 -25.27 -4.51
CA ARG A 160 6.55 -25.31 -5.80
C ARG A 160 7.35 -26.14 -6.78
N VAL A 161 6.78 -27.27 -7.24
CA VAL A 161 7.44 -28.21 -8.15
C VAL A 161 6.65 -28.27 -9.46
N PRO A 162 7.23 -27.87 -10.61
CA PRO A 162 6.57 -28.06 -11.90
C PRO A 162 6.51 -29.56 -12.24
N VAL A 163 5.33 -30.03 -12.65
CA VAL A 163 5.09 -31.40 -13.08
C VAL A 163 4.94 -31.41 -14.60
N ASN A 164 5.81 -32.19 -15.26
CA ASN A 164 5.82 -32.39 -16.73
C ASN A 164 5.99 -33.87 -17.03
N GLU A 165 4.90 -34.63 -16.96
CA GLU A 165 4.90 -36.07 -17.23
C GLU A 165 3.98 -36.43 -18.43
N GLY A 166 4.54 -36.88 -19.51
CA GLY A 166 3.78 -37.18 -20.72
C GLY A 166 2.95 -35.99 -21.20
N ARG A 167 1.62 -36.10 -21.11
CA ARG A 167 0.65 -35.03 -21.43
C ARG A 167 0.29 -34.13 -20.24
N LEU A 168 0.69 -34.54 -19.03
CA LEU A 168 0.40 -33.75 -17.82
C LEU A 168 1.32 -32.54 -17.75
N ARG A 169 0.69 -31.40 -17.49
CA ARG A 169 1.36 -30.14 -17.19
C ARG A 169 0.68 -29.54 -15.96
N GLY A 170 1.45 -29.34 -14.90
CA GLY A 170 0.89 -28.85 -13.64
C GLY A 170 1.95 -28.27 -12.73
N THR A 171 1.52 -27.92 -11.55
CA THR A 171 2.38 -27.48 -10.46
C THR A 171 1.93 -28.18 -9.18
N LEU A 172 2.87 -28.83 -8.52
CA LEU A 172 2.66 -29.43 -7.20
C LEU A 172 3.14 -28.45 -6.15
N PHE A 173 2.29 -28.16 -5.15
CA PHE A 173 2.64 -27.40 -3.97
C PHE A 173 2.80 -28.36 -2.81
N ILE A 174 4.00 -28.38 -2.24
CA ILE A 174 4.36 -29.27 -1.14
C ILE A 174 4.48 -28.43 0.13
N PRO A 175 3.66 -28.69 1.16
CA PRO A 175 3.79 -28.03 2.45
C PRO A 175 5.16 -28.29 3.10
N PRO A 176 5.61 -27.46 4.05
CA PRO A 176 6.81 -27.73 4.82
C PRO A 176 6.58 -28.93 5.75
N GLY A 177 7.65 -29.72 6.00
CA GLY A 177 7.62 -30.90 6.86
C GLY A 177 7.83 -32.19 6.09
N GLU A 178 7.82 -33.31 6.84
CA GLU A 178 7.90 -34.66 6.31
C GLU A 178 6.48 -35.26 6.27
N GLY A 179 6.06 -35.73 5.07
CA GLY A 179 4.75 -36.38 4.92
C GLY A 179 4.59 -37.64 5.76
N PRO A 180 3.42 -38.28 5.75
CA PRO A 180 2.28 -38.01 4.86
C PRO A 180 1.46 -36.79 5.24
N PHE A 181 1.05 -36.00 4.24
CA PHE A 181 0.10 -34.90 4.45
C PHE A 181 -1.32 -35.44 4.39
N LEU A 182 -2.18 -34.98 5.30
CA LEU A 182 -3.59 -35.35 5.28
C LEU A 182 -4.25 -34.77 4.03
N GLU A 183 -4.94 -35.63 3.28
CA GLU A 183 -5.89 -35.18 2.25
C GLU A 183 -7.16 -34.68 2.95
N LEU A 184 -7.59 -33.49 2.59
CA LEU A 184 -8.84 -32.88 3.08
C LEU A 184 -9.97 -33.20 2.11
#